data_395d6ebd8ca106d7f6671900d7e95ba1
#
_entry.id   395d6ebd8ca106d7f6671900d7e95ba1
#
_cell.length_a   1.000
_cell.length_b   1.000
_cell.length_c   1.000
_cell.angle_alpha   90.00
_cell.angle_beta   90.00
_cell.angle_gamma   90.00
#
_symmetry.space_group_name_H-M   'P 1'
#
loop_
_entity.id
_entity.type
_entity.pdbx_description
1 polymer ?
#
loop_
_entity_poly.entity_id
_entity_poly.type
_entity_poly.pdbx_seq_one_letter_code
_entity_poly.pdbx_strand_id
1 'polypeptide(L)'
;MIDPAGICARFALLLPHLDERGRRLFAATEARAAGYGGIAAVSRATGIAVSTIGRGLKELATAARLDADRVRRPGGGRKPLVAPSERGDPMSPLRWTCKSLRRLAGELAARGHRISHTVVGELLKQQKFSLQANCKTREGSSHPDRDAPFASISQSVSAALAEPQPVISVDTKKKELVGDFRNGGREWHPQGQPEEVRVHDFLIKELGRAVPYGIYDLAAKAGWVSVGRDHDTAAFAVPTIRRWWHEIGHVRYPGAKRLLITADGGGSNGSRVRLWKRELQGLATELGLDIMIHHLPPGTSKWNKIEHRLFSFISMNWRAKPLVSYRVIVDLISATTTDTGLTVRCELDANPYPKGIAVSDQEMAAINITRADFHGEWNYTIQPSNRSNTAVDP
;
A
#
# COMPACT_ATOMS: atom_id res chain seq x y z
N MET A 1 23.44 23.74 -61.81
CA MET A 1 24.17 22.58 -61.19
C MET A 1 23.58 22.34 -59.81
N ILE A 2 23.24 21.11 -59.45
CA ILE A 2 22.69 20.81 -58.11
C ILE A 2 23.85 20.87 -57.11
N ASP A 3 23.68 21.62 -56.00
CA ASP A 3 24.65 21.75 -54.92
C ASP A 3 24.25 20.92 -53.70
N PRO A 4 24.66 19.63 -53.58
CA PRO A 4 24.28 18.79 -52.45
C PRO A 4 24.86 19.22 -51.11
N ALA A 5 26.05 19.87 -51.13
CA ALA A 5 26.69 20.32 -49.89
C ALA A 5 25.96 21.50 -49.26
N GLY A 6 25.53 22.47 -50.11
CA GLY A 6 24.71 23.60 -49.66
C GLY A 6 23.33 23.17 -49.18
N ILE A 7 22.70 22.13 -49.82
CA ILE A 7 21.43 21.56 -49.35
C ILE A 7 21.60 20.91 -47.94
N CYS A 8 22.69 20.15 -47.72
CA CYS A 8 22.98 19.53 -46.48
C CYS A 8 23.20 20.57 -45.36
N ALA A 9 24.01 21.61 -45.64
CA ALA A 9 24.28 22.69 -44.68
C ALA A 9 23.00 23.45 -44.26
N ARG A 10 22.13 23.83 -45.24
CA ARG A 10 20.86 24.48 -44.93
C ARG A 10 19.91 23.56 -44.13
N PHE A 11 19.89 22.28 -44.47
CA PHE A 11 19.07 21.32 -43.74
C PHE A 11 19.54 21.16 -42.30
N ALA A 12 20.84 21.00 -42.06
CA ALA A 12 21.42 20.87 -40.74
C ALA A 12 21.10 22.07 -39.83
N LEU A 13 21.14 23.27 -40.40
CA LEU A 13 20.88 24.53 -39.69
C LEU A 13 19.41 24.65 -39.27
N LEU A 14 18.50 24.19 -40.12
CA LEU A 14 17.06 24.27 -39.86
C LEU A 14 16.51 23.04 -39.11
N LEU A 15 17.19 21.91 -39.09
CA LEU A 15 16.74 20.66 -38.54
C LEU A 15 16.23 20.74 -37.07
N PRO A 16 16.85 21.53 -36.16
CA PRO A 16 16.35 21.69 -34.79
C PRO A 16 14.98 22.40 -34.72
N HIS A 17 14.63 23.19 -35.74
CA HIS A 17 13.43 24.02 -35.79
C HIS A 17 12.31 23.43 -36.65
N LEU A 18 12.54 22.30 -37.33
CA LEU A 18 11.60 21.69 -38.25
C LEU A 18 10.96 20.43 -37.60
N ASP A 19 9.64 20.40 -37.56
CA ASP A 19 8.83 19.21 -37.32
C ASP A 19 8.83 18.23 -38.52
N GLU A 20 8.16 17.11 -38.44
CA GLU A 20 8.07 16.11 -39.52
C GLU A 20 7.54 16.72 -40.83
N ARG A 21 6.57 17.64 -40.74
CA ARG A 21 6.00 18.33 -41.90
C ARG A 21 6.99 19.35 -42.45
N GLY A 22 7.59 20.13 -41.62
CA GLY A 22 8.61 21.13 -42.01
C GLY A 22 9.78 20.49 -42.73
N ARG A 23 10.32 19.37 -42.22
CA ARG A 23 11.38 18.60 -42.89
C ARG A 23 10.97 18.10 -44.25
N ARG A 24 9.73 17.59 -44.39
CA ARG A 24 9.15 17.11 -45.66
C ARG A 24 9.01 18.25 -46.66
N LEU A 25 8.48 19.41 -46.24
CA LEU A 25 8.29 20.56 -47.10
C LEU A 25 9.61 21.19 -47.51
N PHE A 26 10.56 21.32 -46.60
CA PHE A 26 11.93 21.75 -46.90
C PHE A 26 12.54 20.90 -48.04
N ALA A 27 12.55 19.56 -47.81
CA ALA A 27 13.13 18.65 -48.79
C ALA A 27 12.40 18.71 -50.16
N ALA A 28 11.08 18.90 -50.17
CA ALA A 28 10.30 19.07 -51.38
C ALA A 28 10.61 20.40 -52.10
N THR A 29 10.80 21.47 -51.35
CA THR A 29 11.17 22.79 -51.91
C THR A 29 12.55 22.76 -52.57
N GLU A 30 13.53 22.19 -51.86
CA GLU A 30 14.88 22.00 -52.41
C GLU A 30 14.87 21.08 -53.66
N ALA A 31 14.11 20.00 -53.64
CA ALA A 31 13.99 19.09 -54.77
C ALA A 31 13.35 19.75 -55.98
N ARG A 32 12.34 20.61 -55.76
CA ARG A 32 11.71 21.40 -56.83
C ARG A 32 12.62 22.44 -57.41
N ALA A 33 13.38 23.13 -56.57
CA ALA A 33 14.39 24.12 -56.98
C ALA A 33 15.54 23.50 -57.81
N ALA A 34 15.96 22.29 -57.43
CA ALA A 34 17.04 21.56 -58.09
C ALA A 34 16.62 20.97 -59.48
N GLY A 35 15.35 20.86 -59.79
CA GLY A 35 14.85 20.38 -61.07
C GLY A 35 15.11 18.88 -61.32
N TYR A 36 15.52 18.53 -62.52
CA TYR A 36 15.78 17.14 -62.89
C TYR A 36 16.84 16.48 -62.04
N GLY A 37 16.57 15.34 -61.44
CA GLY A 37 17.48 14.65 -60.48
C GLY A 37 17.46 15.20 -59.07
N GLY A 38 16.71 16.30 -58.77
CA GLY A 38 16.66 16.98 -57.49
C GLY A 38 16.16 16.08 -56.34
N ILE A 39 15.18 15.24 -56.57
CA ILE A 39 14.66 14.31 -55.56
C ILE A 39 15.77 13.38 -55.04
N ALA A 40 16.55 12.78 -55.95
CA ALA A 40 17.62 11.89 -55.61
C ALA A 40 18.78 12.60 -54.89
N ALA A 41 19.11 13.81 -55.32
CA ALA A 41 20.16 14.63 -54.74
C ALA A 41 19.79 15.08 -53.32
N VAL A 42 18.55 15.57 -53.09
CA VAL A 42 18.06 15.98 -51.76
C VAL A 42 17.92 14.79 -50.81
N SER A 43 17.45 13.65 -51.33
CA SER A 43 17.41 12.42 -50.52
C SER A 43 18.76 12.02 -50.00
N ARG A 44 19.81 12.07 -50.83
CA ARG A 44 21.21 11.80 -50.41
C ARG A 44 21.74 12.84 -49.44
N ALA A 45 21.46 14.10 -49.66
CA ALA A 45 21.96 15.21 -48.85
C ALA A 45 21.28 15.29 -47.46
N THR A 46 20.02 14.91 -47.35
CA THR A 46 19.21 15.11 -46.12
C THR A 46 18.84 13.80 -45.41
N GLY A 47 19.08 12.63 -45.99
CA GLY A 47 18.62 11.33 -45.49
C GLY A 47 17.10 11.12 -45.57
N ILE A 48 16.33 12.06 -46.11
CA ILE A 48 14.87 11.95 -46.23
C ILE A 48 14.51 11.03 -47.39
N ALA A 49 13.64 10.04 -47.15
CA ALA A 49 13.24 9.07 -48.17
C ALA A 49 12.57 9.73 -49.40
N VAL A 50 12.89 9.23 -50.59
CA VAL A 50 12.33 9.68 -51.88
C VAL A 50 10.80 9.75 -51.85
N SER A 51 10.13 8.77 -51.24
CA SER A 51 8.68 8.73 -51.05
C SER A 51 8.15 9.86 -50.19
N THR A 52 8.91 10.32 -49.22
CA THR A 52 8.57 11.44 -48.34
C THR A 52 8.71 12.76 -49.08
N ILE A 53 9.80 12.93 -49.86
CA ILE A 53 10.00 14.08 -50.74
C ILE A 53 8.86 14.18 -51.79
N GLY A 54 8.51 13.05 -52.43
CA GLY A 54 7.41 12.98 -53.36
C GLY A 54 6.04 13.37 -52.78
N ARG A 55 5.78 13.01 -51.51
CA ARG A 55 4.59 13.48 -50.78
C ARG A 55 4.62 14.98 -50.54
N GLY A 56 5.78 15.54 -50.18
CA GLY A 56 5.95 16.96 -49.98
C GLY A 56 5.72 17.75 -51.28
N LEU A 57 6.23 17.26 -52.39
CA LEU A 57 5.97 17.88 -53.73
C LEU A 57 4.48 17.90 -54.08
N LYS A 58 3.74 16.83 -53.85
CA LYS A 58 2.29 16.79 -53.99
C LYS A 58 1.57 17.76 -53.07
N GLU A 59 2.06 17.90 -51.82
CA GLU A 59 1.51 18.84 -50.84
C GLU A 59 1.74 20.29 -51.27
N LEU A 60 2.91 20.62 -51.81
CA LEU A 60 3.21 21.93 -52.39
C LEU A 60 2.39 22.27 -53.65
N ALA A 61 2.00 21.25 -54.43
CA ALA A 61 1.22 21.42 -55.66
C ALA A 61 -0.29 21.63 -55.41
N THR A 62 -0.83 21.10 -54.33
CA THR A 62 -2.27 21.09 -54.05
C THR A 62 -2.80 22.31 -53.33
N ALA A 63 -2.00 23.32 -53.01
CA ALA A 63 -2.40 24.56 -52.29
C ALA A 63 -3.35 24.35 -51.09
N ALA A 64 -3.56 23.12 -50.64
CA ALA A 64 -4.39 22.79 -49.49
C ALA A 64 -3.65 23.18 -48.20
N ARG A 65 -4.00 24.33 -47.64
CA ARG A 65 -3.52 24.73 -46.28
C ARG A 65 -4.07 23.76 -45.27
N LEU A 66 -3.18 23.00 -44.64
CA LEU A 66 -3.49 22.37 -43.37
C LEU A 66 -3.48 23.46 -42.28
N ASP A 67 -4.37 23.36 -41.30
CA ASP A 67 -4.33 24.24 -40.13
C ASP A 67 -2.90 24.31 -39.57
N ALA A 68 -2.48 25.49 -39.13
CA ALA A 68 -1.09 25.77 -38.72
C ALA A 68 -0.56 24.79 -37.65
N ASP A 69 -1.44 24.25 -36.83
CA ASP A 69 -1.10 23.34 -35.70
C ASP A 69 -1.12 21.85 -36.06
N ARG A 70 -1.33 21.48 -37.32
CA ARG A 70 -1.43 20.07 -37.73
C ARG A 70 -0.29 19.63 -38.64
N VAL A 71 0.46 18.65 -38.16
CA VAL A 71 1.53 17.99 -38.91
C VAL A 71 1.01 17.01 -39.97
N ARG A 72 -0.22 16.49 -39.79
CA ARG A 72 -0.87 15.49 -40.69
C ARG A 72 -2.30 15.85 -41.04
N ARG A 73 -2.78 15.39 -42.18
CA ARG A 73 -4.20 15.56 -42.62
C ARG A 73 -5.16 14.83 -41.66
N PRO A 74 -6.40 15.31 -41.44
CA PRO A 74 -7.43 14.56 -40.70
C PRO A 74 -7.56 13.13 -41.24
N GLY A 75 -7.51 12.13 -40.35
CA GLY A 75 -7.50 10.70 -40.70
C GLY A 75 -6.13 10.14 -41.15
N GLY A 76 -5.10 10.99 -41.30
CA GLY A 76 -3.71 10.57 -41.54
C GLY A 76 -3.04 10.14 -40.27
N GLY A 77 -2.79 8.87 -40.11
CA GLY A 77 -2.13 8.22 -38.97
C GLY A 77 -2.49 6.74 -38.95
N ARG A 78 -1.72 5.92 -38.19
CA ARG A 78 -2.15 4.55 -37.93
C ARG A 78 -3.43 4.60 -37.10
N LYS A 79 -4.49 3.96 -37.57
CA LYS A 79 -5.71 3.76 -36.76
C LYS A 79 -5.35 3.05 -35.47
N PRO A 80 -5.98 3.37 -34.34
CA PRO A 80 -5.74 2.64 -33.09
C PRO A 80 -6.01 1.15 -33.29
N LEU A 81 -4.99 0.31 -33.05
CA LEU A 81 -5.02 -1.13 -33.32
C LEU A 81 -5.57 -1.96 -32.17
N VAL A 82 -5.87 -1.34 -31.02
CA VAL A 82 -6.13 -2.04 -29.74
C VAL A 82 -7.62 -2.13 -29.40
N ALA A 83 -8.49 -1.34 -30.06
CA ALA A 83 -9.91 -1.23 -29.71
C ALA A 83 -10.71 -2.54 -29.60
N PRO A 84 -10.53 -3.55 -30.48
CA PRO A 84 -11.39 -4.75 -30.47
C PRO A 84 -11.01 -5.81 -29.41
N SER A 85 -9.87 -5.67 -28.70
CA SER A 85 -9.44 -6.61 -27.66
C SER A 85 -9.74 -6.13 -26.23
N GLU A 86 -10.37 -4.96 -26.13
CA GLU A 86 -10.73 -4.37 -24.85
C GLU A 86 -11.99 -5.04 -24.27
N ARG A 87 -11.99 -5.21 -22.96
CA ARG A 87 -13.21 -5.55 -22.22
C ARG A 87 -13.84 -4.26 -21.72
N GLY A 88 -15.15 -4.13 -21.93
CA GLY A 88 -15.93 -3.06 -21.34
C GLY A 88 -16.38 -3.43 -19.93
N ASP A 89 -16.50 -2.45 -19.05
CA ASP A 89 -17.25 -2.57 -17.82
C ASP A 89 -18.75 -2.49 -18.18
N PRO A 90 -19.58 -3.49 -17.81
CA PRO A 90 -21.01 -3.44 -18.08
C PRO A 90 -21.72 -2.28 -17.37
N MET A 91 -21.09 -1.69 -16.34
CA MET A 91 -21.64 -0.60 -15.52
C MET A 91 -21.06 0.77 -15.86
N SER A 92 -20.04 0.86 -16.72
CA SER A 92 -19.37 2.13 -17.08
C SER A 92 -18.71 2.06 -18.47
N PRO A 93 -18.39 3.20 -19.10
CA PRO A 93 -17.66 3.24 -20.37
C PRO A 93 -16.17 2.90 -20.24
N LEU A 94 -15.72 2.46 -19.05
CA LEU A 94 -14.34 2.08 -18.78
C LEU A 94 -13.95 0.83 -19.59
N ARG A 95 -12.78 0.86 -20.23
CA ARG A 95 -12.24 -0.25 -21.03
C ARG A 95 -10.94 -0.74 -20.44
N TRP A 96 -10.73 -2.06 -20.40
CA TRP A 96 -9.50 -2.71 -19.93
C TRP A 96 -9.24 -4.04 -20.64
N THR A 97 -8.05 -4.55 -20.52
CA THR A 97 -7.69 -5.90 -20.97
C THR A 97 -6.81 -6.61 -19.95
N CYS A 98 -7.04 -7.90 -19.74
CA CYS A 98 -6.19 -8.78 -18.94
C CYS A 98 -5.31 -9.68 -19.82
N LYS A 99 -5.28 -9.50 -21.14
CA LYS A 99 -4.46 -10.27 -22.06
C LYS A 99 -2.98 -9.88 -21.92
N SER A 100 -2.09 -10.86 -22.01
CA SER A 100 -0.67 -10.57 -22.07
C SER A 100 -0.29 -9.83 -23.37
N LEU A 101 0.78 -9.02 -23.31
CA LEU A 101 1.27 -8.30 -24.50
C LEU A 101 1.56 -9.24 -25.69
N ARG A 102 2.06 -10.46 -25.43
CA ARG A 102 2.31 -11.47 -26.47
C ARG A 102 1.02 -11.95 -27.11
N ARG A 103 -0.03 -12.17 -26.31
CA ARG A 103 -1.35 -12.56 -26.83
C ARG A 103 -1.99 -11.45 -27.65
N LEU A 104 -1.89 -10.22 -27.20
CA LEU A 104 -2.34 -9.05 -27.96
C LEU A 104 -1.61 -8.90 -29.29
N ALA A 105 -0.28 -9.08 -29.30
CA ALA A 105 0.51 -9.07 -30.54
C ALA A 105 0.08 -10.19 -31.50
N GLY A 106 -0.17 -11.41 -31.00
CA GLY A 106 -0.68 -12.52 -31.80
C GLY A 106 -2.06 -12.23 -32.41
N GLU A 107 -2.99 -11.67 -31.67
CA GLU A 107 -4.32 -11.28 -32.17
C GLU A 107 -4.25 -10.16 -33.21
N LEU A 108 -3.33 -9.21 -33.01
CA LEU A 108 -3.07 -8.17 -34.01
C LEU A 108 -2.45 -8.74 -35.29
N ALA A 109 -1.54 -9.72 -35.15
CA ALA A 109 -0.98 -10.42 -36.32
C ALA A 109 -2.04 -11.20 -37.11
N ALA A 110 -2.99 -11.87 -36.42
CA ALA A 110 -4.12 -12.55 -37.05
C ALA A 110 -5.07 -11.58 -37.82
N ARG A 111 -5.04 -10.28 -37.44
CA ARG A 111 -5.78 -9.21 -38.15
C ARG A 111 -4.94 -8.49 -39.19
N GLY A 112 -3.79 -9.03 -39.56
CA GLY A 112 -2.92 -8.47 -40.62
C GLY A 112 -1.91 -7.42 -40.10
N HIS A 113 -1.82 -7.19 -38.78
CA HIS A 113 -0.93 -6.20 -38.18
C HIS A 113 0.24 -6.90 -37.46
N ARG A 114 1.33 -7.15 -38.13
CA ARG A 114 2.54 -7.76 -37.55
C ARG A 114 3.32 -6.73 -36.74
N ILE A 115 3.17 -6.76 -35.44
CA ILE A 115 3.92 -5.92 -34.50
C ILE A 115 4.43 -6.76 -33.34
N SER A 116 5.57 -6.36 -32.77
CA SER A 116 6.14 -7.05 -31.60
C SER A 116 5.34 -6.76 -30.32
N HIS A 117 5.43 -7.63 -29.33
CA HIS A 117 4.82 -7.40 -28.02
C HIS A 117 5.40 -6.16 -27.33
N THR A 118 6.65 -5.78 -27.58
CA THR A 118 7.27 -4.56 -27.09
C THR A 118 6.54 -3.32 -27.62
N VAL A 119 6.31 -3.29 -28.95
CA VAL A 119 5.57 -2.18 -29.60
C VAL A 119 4.13 -2.10 -29.08
N VAL A 120 3.48 -3.25 -28.81
CA VAL A 120 2.15 -3.26 -28.15
C VAL A 120 2.20 -2.58 -26.79
N GLY A 121 3.23 -2.89 -25.98
CA GLY A 121 3.43 -2.25 -24.67
C GLY A 121 3.64 -0.74 -24.76
N GLU A 122 4.42 -0.29 -25.73
CA GLU A 122 4.64 1.14 -25.98
C GLU A 122 3.36 1.85 -26.41
N LEU A 123 2.59 1.25 -27.30
CA LEU A 123 1.30 1.79 -27.75
C LEU A 123 0.30 1.90 -26.59
N LEU A 124 0.24 0.91 -25.70
CA LEU A 124 -0.60 0.96 -24.51
C LEU A 124 -0.17 2.12 -23.58
N LYS A 125 1.14 2.28 -23.35
CA LYS A 125 1.66 3.41 -22.54
C LYS A 125 1.33 4.77 -23.17
N GLN A 126 1.49 4.92 -24.50
CA GLN A 126 1.10 6.13 -25.22
C GLN A 126 -0.40 6.45 -25.07
N GLN A 127 -1.24 5.42 -24.95
CA GLN A 127 -2.67 5.54 -24.68
C GLN A 127 -2.99 5.65 -23.18
N LYS A 128 -1.98 5.84 -22.33
CA LYS A 128 -2.10 5.98 -20.86
C LYS A 128 -2.60 4.71 -20.15
N PHE A 129 -2.44 3.54 -20.74
CA PHE A 129 -2.66 2.27 -20.07
C PHE A 129 -1.39 1.82 -19.35
N SER A 130 -1.55 1.29 -18.14
CA SER A 130 -0.50 0.63 -17.39
C SER A 130 -1.08 -0.54 -16.60
N LEU A 131 -0.23 -1.46 -16.16
CA LEU A 131 -0.64 -2.53 -15.26
C LEU A 131 -0.97 -1.95 -13.90
N GLN A 132 -2.22 -2.08 -13.48
CA GLN A 132 -2.71 -1.59 -12.20
C GLN A 132 -3.17 -2.78 -11.35
N ALA A 133 -2.76 -2.79 -10.08
CA ALA A 133 -3.37 -3.65 -9.07
C ALA A 133 -4.57 -2.93 -8.44
N ASN A 134 -5.47 -3.71 -7.83
CA ASN A 134 -6.56 -3.13 -7.07
C ASN A 134 -6.01 -2.22 -5.95
N CYS A 135 -6.47 -0.99 -5.92
CA CYS A 135 -6.08 -0.01 -4.92
C CYS A 135 -7.14 0.04 -3.81
N LYS A 136 -6.72 -0.16 -2.56
CA LYS A 136 -7.59 -0.06 -1.39
C LYS A 136 -7.80 1.42 -1.02
N THR A 137 -8.64 2.13 -1.77
CA THR A 137 -8.93 3.56 -1.56
C THR A 137 -10.33 3.82 -1.03
N ARG A 138 -11.25 2.84 -1.16
CA ARG A 138 -12.62 2.98 -0.65
C ARG A 138 -12.62 2.66 0.84
N GLU A 139 -12.70 3.69 1.65
CA GLU A 139 -12.98 3.59 3.08
C GLU A 139 -14.51 3.61 3.28
N GLY A 140 -14.98 3.05 4.42
CA GLY A 140 -16.38 3.17 4.82
C GLY A 140 -16.82 4.62 4.94
N SER A 141 -18.03 4.86 5.46
CA SER A 141 -18.59 6.21 5.59
C SER A 141 -17.59 7.19 6.22
N SER A 142 -17.34 8.30 5.56
CA SER A 142 -16.51 9.37 6.09
C SER A 142 -17.26 10.03 7.26
N HIS A 143 -16.67 10.04 8.45
CA HIS A 143 -17.21 10.81 9.57
C HIS A 143 -16.97 12.30 9.29
N PRO A 144 -17.97 13.20 9.53
CA PRO A 144 -17.83 14.63 9.25
C PRO A 144 -16.62 15.28 9.96
N ASP A 145 -16.31 14.84 11.19
CA ASP A 145 -15.23 15.37 12.02
C ASP A 145 -13.95 14.53 11.92
N ARG A 146 -13.56 14.09 10.72
CA ARG A 146 -12.45 13.19 10.55
C ARG A 146 -11.11 13.73 11.08
N ASP A 147 -10.84 15.01 10.90
CA ASP A 147 -9.55 15.62 11.23
C ASP A 147 -9.42 16.01 12.71
N ALA A 148 -10.51 16.43 13.36
CA ALA A 148 -10.49 16.84 14.76
C ALA A 148 -10.09 15.73 15.74
N PRO A 149 -10.56 14.47 15.63
CA PRO A 149 -10.07 13.36 16.45
C PRO A 149 -8.58 13.09 16.29
N PHE A 150 -8.03 13.19 15.07
CA PHE A 150 -6.58 13.01 14.85
C PHE A 150 -5.77 14.12 15.52
N ALA A 151 -6.23 15.37 15.47
CA ALA A 151 -5.59 16.48 16.14
C ALA A 151 -5.58 16.28 17.67
N SER A 152 -6.71 15.87 18.25
CA SER A 152 -6.84 15.56 19.67
C SER A 152 -5.93 14.41 20.11
N ILE A 153 -5.91 13.31 19.36
CA ILE A 153 -5.02 12.17 19.62
C ILE A 153 -3.55 12.62 19.54
N SER A 154 -3.19 13.37 18.50
CA SER A 154 -1.83 13.85 18.30
C SER A 154 -1.37 14.76 19.45
N GLN A 155 -2.25 15.65 19.94
CA GLN A 155 -1.97 16.51 21.08
C GLN A 155 -1.75 15.68 22.36
N SER A 156 -2.63 14.74 22.66
CA SER A 156 -2.51 13.85 23.83
C SER A 156 -1.23 13.01 23.79
N VAL A 157 -0.93 12.45 22.63
CA VAL A 157 0.30 11.67 22.40
C VAL A 157 1.54 12.56 22.58
N SER A 158 1.57 13.76 22.02
CA SER A 158 2.69 14.68 22.14
C SER A 158 2.90 15.12 23.57
N ALA A 159 1.84 15.42 24.31
CA ALA A 159 1.91 15.78 25.72
C ALA A 159 2.45 14.63 26.59
N ALA A 160 1.98 13.40 26.35
CA ALA A 160 2.47 12.22 27.08
C ALA A 160 3.94 11.88 26.75
N LEU A 161 4.38 12.10 25.50
CA LEU A 161 5.78 11.90 25.08
C LEU A 161 6.72 12.99 25.63
N ALA A 162 6.23 14.19 25.94
CA ALA A 162 7.00 15.25 26.56
C ALA A 162 7.30 14.94 28.05
N GLU A 163 6.50 14.10 28.66
CA GLU A 163 6.73 13.54 29.98
C GLU A 163 7.26 12.10 29.84
N PRO A 164 7.98 11.55 30.84
CA PRO A 164 8.48 10.19 30.80
C PRO A 164 7.34 9.16 31.05
N GLN A 165 6.26 9.27 30.30
CA GLN A 165 5.09 8.38 30.36
C GLN A 165 5.07 7.47 29.14
N PRO A 166 4.70 6.18 29.31
CA PRO A 166 4.57 5.26 28.19
C PRO A 166 3.40 5.61 27.27
N VAL A 167 3.68 5.62 25.97
CA VAL A 167 2.69 5.77 24.89
C VAL A 167 2.81 4.60 23.96
N ILE A 168 1.77 3.80 23.86
CA ILE A 168 1.75 2.60 23.00
C ILE A 168 0.65 2.67 21.96
N SER A 169 0.93 2.10 20.81
CA SER A 169 -0.06 1.83 19.77
C SER A 169 -0.27 0.33 19.69
N VAL A 170 -1.53 -0.12 19.73
CA VAL A 170 -1.88 -1.54 19.80
C VAL A 170 -2.82 -1.93 18.68
N ASP A 171 -2.68 -3.16 18.18
CA ASP A 171 -3.59 -3.75 17.22
C ASP A 171 -3.32 -5.25 17.03
N THR A 172 -4.26 -5.94 16.36
CA THR A 172 -4.07 -7.31 15.88
C THR A 172 -3.62 -7.30 14.43
N LYS A 173 -2.42 -7.83 14.16
CA LYS A 173 -1.99 -8.07 12.80
C LYS A 173 -2.91 -9.11 12.12
N LYS A 174 -3.08 -8.97 10.80
CA LYS A 174 -3.79 -9.99 10.00
C LYS A 174 -3.39 -11.41 10.43
N LYS A 175 -4.41 -12.25 10.70
CA LYS A 175 -4.24 -13.66 11.06
C LYS A 175 -3.65 -14.44 9.89
N GLU A 176 -2.62 -15.23 10.16
CA GLU A 176 -1.94 -16.01 9.14
C GLU A 176 -2.20 -17.51 9.31
N LEU A 177 -2.35 -18.23 8.21
CA LEU A 177 -2.38 -19.69 8.23
C LEU A 177 -1.01 -20.23 8.64
N VAL A 178 -1.00 -21.23 9.51
CA VAL A 178 0.23 -21.92 9.89
C VAL A 178 0.36 -23.17 9.01
N GLY A 179 1.49 -23.28 8.31
CA GLY A 179 1.77 -24.39 7.39
C GLY A 179 2.61 -23.96 6.20
N ASP A 180 2.87 -24.92 5.33
CA ASP A 180 3.61 -24.77 4.07
C ASP A 180 2.77 -24.07 2.98
N PHE A 181 2.22 -22.92 3.31
CA PHE A 181 1.42 -22.10 2.40
C PHE A 181 2.25 -21.01 1.73
N ARG A 182 1.82 -20.60 0.54
CA ARG A 182 2.44 -19.51 -0.18
C ARG A 182 2.31 -18.20 0.59
N ASN A 183 3.44 -17.59 0.94
CA ASN A 183 3.46 -16.21 1.40
C ASN A 183 3.82 -15.24 0.27
N GLY A 184 3.28 -14.02 0.32
CA GLY A 184 3.52 -13.02 -0.73
C GLY A 184 4.96 -12.55 -0.76
N GLY A 185 5.47 -12.26 -1.97
CA GLY A 185 6.81 -11.72 -2.17
C GLY A 185 7.72 -12.64 -2.96
N ARG A 186 9.03 -12.33 -2.94
CA ARG A 186 10.10 -13.10 -3.57
C ARG A 186 11.33 -13.08 -2.69
N GLU A 187 12.06 -14.19 -2.68
CA GLU A 187 13.32 -14.38 -1.98
C GLU A 187 14.36 -14.96 -2.95
N TRP A 188 15.64 -14.80 -2.63
CA TRP A 188 16.72 -15.37 -3.42
C TRP A 188 16.87 -16.85 -3.09
N HIS A 189 16.69 -17.72 -4.10
CA HIS A 189 16.97 -19.14 -4.09
C HIS A 189 17.89 -19.51 -5.27
N PRO A 190 18.58 -20.65 -5.23
CA PRO A 190 19.26 -21.17 -6.39
C PRO A 190 18.31 -21.24 -7.59
N GLN A 191 18.81 -20.92 -8.78
CA GLN A 191 18.00 -20.92 -9.99
C GLN A 191 17.38 -22.29 -10.24
N GLY A 192 16.05 -22.32 -10.41
CA GLY A 192 15.31 -23.56 -10.64
C GLY A 192 14.99 -24.37 -9.38
N GLN A 193 15.32 -23.86 -8.18
CA GLN A 193 15.07 -24.51 -6.89
C GLN A 193 14.26 -23.60 -5.96
N PRO A 194 13.01 -23.23 -6.33
CA PRO A 194 12.13 -22.45 -5.44
C PRO A 194 11.71 -23.31 -4.25
N GLU A 195 11.39 -22.66 -3.13
CA GLU A 195 10.74 -23.34 -2.02
C GLU A 195 9.33 -23.80 -2.45
N GLU A 196 9.07 -25.11 -2.36
CA GLU A 196 7.78 -25.69 -2.74
C GLU A 196 6.75 -25.52 -1.63
N VAL A 197 5.53 -25.17 -2.00
CA VAL A 197 4.41 -24.91 -1.08
C VAL A 197 3.15 -25.59 -1.59
N ARG A 198 2.12 -25.69 -0.74
CA ARG A 198 0.83 -26.25 -1.11
C ARG A 198 0.16 -25.46 -2.23
N VAL A 199 -0.54 -26.19 -3.10
CA VAL A 199 -1.31 -25.62 -4.21
C VAL A 199 -2.52 -24.83 -3.70
N HIS A 200 -3.10 -25.24 -2.56
CA HIS A 200 -4.29 -24.64 -1.97
C HIS A 200 -4.09 -24.25 -0.52
N ASP A 201 -4.59 -23.08 -0.14
CA ASP A 201 -4.49 -22.49 1.20
C ASP A 201 -5.64 -22.98 2.11
N PHE A 202 -5.83 -24.31 2.26
CA PHE A 202 -6.79 -24.86 3.18
C PHE A 202 -6.23 -24.91 4.60
N LEU A 203 -7.08 -24.55 5.58
CA LEU A 203 -6.71 -24.61 6.99
C LEU A 203 -6.31 -26.03 7.40
N ILE A 204 -5.10 -26.17 7.92
CA ILE A 204 -4.65 -27.39 8.61
C ILE A 204 -5.16 -27.27 10.05
N LYS A 205 -6.14 -28.09 10.43
CA LYS A 205 -6.83 -27.97 11.72
C LYS A 205 -5.88 -28.10 12.92
N GLU A 206 -4.89 -28.95 12.82
CA GLU A 206 -3.88 -29.22 13.84
C GLU A 206 -2.93 -28.04 14.06
N LEU A 207 -2.66 -27.26 13.01
CA LEU A 207 -1.80 -26.09 13.06
C LEU A 207 -2.58 -24.79 13.31
N GLY A 208 -3.81 -24.71 12.81
CA GLY A 208 -4.67 -23.55 13.03
C GLY A 208 -4.21 -22.27 12.35
N ARG A 209 -4.42 -21.15 13.03
CA ARG A 209 -4.02 -19.80 12.58
C ARG A 209 -3.23 -19.09 13.67
N ALA A 210 -2.18 -18.44 13.31
CA ALA A 210 -1.49 -17.50 14.17
C ALA A 210 -2.27 -16.19 14.27
N VAL A 211 -2.40 -15.68 15.49
CA VAL A 211 -3.07 -14.41 15.83
C VAL A 211 -2.03 -13.50 16.49
N PRO A 212 -1.25 -12.74 15.72
CA PRO A 212 -0.26 -11.83 16.31
C PRO A 212 -0.95 -10.56 16.82
N TYR A 213 -0.90 -10.32 18.12
CA TYR A 213 -1.29 -9.05 18.74
C TYR A 213 -0.04 -8.25 19.07
N GLY A 214 0.03 -7.03 18.56
CA GLY A 214 1.21 -6.18 18.66
C GLY A 214 1.02 -4.99 19.58
N ILE A 215 2.14 -4.57 20.15
CA ILE A 215 2.31 -3.33 20.89
C ILE A 215 3.52 -2.61 20.30
N TYR A 216 3.35 -1.36 19.93
CA TYR A 216 4.43 -0.51 19.49
C TYR A 216 4.59 0.65 20.46
N ASP A 217 5.75 0.68 21.15
CA ASP A 217 6.15 1.77 22.03
C ASP A 217 6.67 2.94 21.17
N LEU A 218 5.96 4.07 21.20
CA LEU A 218 6.24 5.20 20.34
C LEU A 218 7.55 5.91 20.72
N ALA A 219 7.85 6.03 21.98
CA ALA A 219 9.06 6.70 22.46
C ALA A 219 10.30 5.84 22.22
N ALA A 220 10.22 4.57 22.56
CA ALA A 220 11.33 3.64 22.45
C ALA A 220 11.54 3.11 21.03
N LYS A 221 10.58 3.30 20.10
CA LYS A 221 10.56 2.70 18.75
C LYS A 221 10.74 1.18 18.81
N ALA A 222 10.12 0.53 19.78
CA ALA A 222 10.24 -0.89 20.04
C ALA A 222 8.89 -1.59 19.91
N GLY A 223 8.91 -2.83 19.43
CA GLY A 223 7.75 -3.68 19.29
C GLY A 223 7.74 -4.82 20.30
N TRP A 224 6.54 -5.18 20.75
CA TRP A 224 6.24 -6.44 21.42
C TRP A 224 5.12 -7.12 20.65
N VAL A 225 5.21 -8.44 20.44
CA VAL A 225 4.16 -9.21 19.78
C VAL A 225 3.93 -10.50 20.54
N SER A 226 2.69 -10.75 20.96
CA SER A 226 2.26 -12.07 21.39
C SER A 226 1.55 -12.79 20.25
N VAL A 227 2.01 -13.98 19.91
CA VAL A 227 1.41 -14.82 18.88
C VAL A 227 0.45 -15.79 19.53
N GLY A 228 -0.85 -15.50 19.45
CA GLY A 228 -1.91 -16.38 19.93
C GLY A 228 -2.18 -17.53 18.97
N ARG A 229 -2.73 -18.63 19.50
CA ARG A 229 -3.11 -19.82 18.75
C ARG A 229 -4.63 -19.97 18.62
N ASP A 230 -5.38 -19.14 19.31
CA ASP A 230 -6.82 -19.29 19.50
C ASP A 230 -7.57 -18.06 18.92
N HIS A 231 -8.15 -17.25 19.76
CA HIS A 231 -9.06 -16.18 19.35
C HIS A 231 -8.51 -14.81 19.65
N ASP A 232 -8.81 -13.90 18.74
CA ASP A 232 -8.56 -12.48 18.89
C ASP A 232 -9.71 -11.87 19.72
N THR A 233 -9.48 -11.77 21.02
CA THR A 233 -10.46 -11.25 21.99
C THR A 233 -9.79 -10.23 22.91
N ALA A 234 -10.57 -9.42 23.61
CA ALA A 234 -10.04 -8.53 24.62
C ALA A 234 -9.31 -9.28 25.76
N ALA A 235 -9.77 -10.52 26.06
CA ALA A 235 -9.09 -11.41 27.00
C ALA A 235 -7.70 -11.88 26.54
N PHE A 236 -7.37 -11.75 25.25
CA PHE A 236 -6.03 -11.96 24.71
C PHE A 236 -5.24 -10.64 24.63
N ALA A 237 -5.89 -9.58 24.18
CA ALA A 237 -5.27 -8.28 23.98
C ALA A 237 -4.69 -7.68 25.27
N VAL A 238 -5.48 -7.63 26.37
CA VAL A 238 -5.05 -7.01 27.62
C VAL A 238 -3.96 -7.81 28.33
N PRO A 239 -3.99 -9.15 28.43
CA PRO A 239 -2.83 -9.93 28.91
C PRO A 239 -1.55 -9.70 28.10
N THR A 240 -1.65 -9.43 26.79
CA THR A 240 -0.46 -9.05 26.00
C THR A 240 0.10 -7.70 26.47
N ILE A 241 -0.75 -6.71 26.75
CA ILE A 241 -0.31 -5.41 27.30
C ILE A 241 0.29 -5.60 28.70
N ARG A 242 -0.30 -6.46 29.56
CA ARG A 242 0.22 -6.81 30.87
C ARG A 242 1.63 -7.39 30.77
N ARG A 243 1.87 -8.37 29.87
CA ARG A 243 3.20 -8.98 29.67
C ARG A 243 4.21 -7.97 29.17
N TRP A 244 3.86 -7.15 28.19
CA TRP A 244 4.74 -6.06 27.75
C TRP A 244 5.13 -5.16 28.90
N TRP A 245 4.17 -4.79 29.77
CA TRP A 245 4.47 -3.95 30.92
C TRP A 245 5.44 -4.62 31.89
N HIS A 246 5.19 -5.86 32.28
CA HIS A 246 6.04 -6.58 33.22
C HIS A 246 7.43 -6.93 32.67
N GLU A 247 7.53 -7.17 31.37
CA GLU A 247 8.80 -7.53 30.75
C GLU A 247 9.66 -6.33 30.34
N ILE A 248 9.02 -5.20 29.97
CA ILE A 248 9.71 -4.06 29.39
C ILE A 248 9.25 -2.75 30.01
N GLY A 249 7.94 -2.51 30.09
CA GLY A 249 7.37 -1.21 30.40
C GLY A 249 7.82 -0.69 31.77
N HIS A 250 7.70 -1.48 32.82
CA HIS A 250 8.03 -1.06 34.19
C HIS A 250 9.51 -0.71 34.37
N VAL A 251 10.41 -1.41 33.69
CA VAL A 251 11.85 -1.12 33.72
C VAL A 251 12.17 0.17 32.96
N ARG A 252 11.52 0.37 31.83
CA ARG A 252 11.75 1.54 30.98
C ARG A 252 11.13 2.81 31.54
N TYR A 253 10.00 2.68 32.21
CA TYR A 253 9.21 3.80 32.76
C TYR A 253 8.97 3.64 34.26
N PRO A 254 10.03 3.63 35.11
CA PRO A 254 9.90 3.29 36.53
C PRO A 254 9.05 4.29 37.34
N GLY A 255 8.90 5.52 36.83
CA GLY A 255 8.09 6.57 37.43
C GLY A 255 6.72 6.79 36.77
N ALA A 256 6.28 5.86 35.92
CA ALA A 256 5.02 6.02 35.23
C ALA A 256 3.85 6.08 36.20
N LYS A 257 2.95 7.01 35.96
CA LYS A 257 1.64 7.16 36.66
C LYS A 257 0.47 6.87 35.72
N ARG A 258 0.74 6.91 34.42
CA ARG A 258 -0.27 6.71 33.39
C ARG A 258 0.32 5.94 32.19
N LEU A 259 -0.54 5.22 31.51
CA LEU A 259 -0.25 4.54 30.24
C LEU A 259 -1.23 5.05 29.20
N LEU A 260 -0.72 5.66 28.11
CA LEU A 260 -1.55 6.08 26.99
C LEU A 260 -1.56 4.99 25.90
N ILE A 261 -2.76 4.56 25.52
CA ILE A 261 -2.98 3.54 24.49
C ILE A 261 -3.72 4.17 23.32
N THR A 262 -3.15 4.07 22.13
CA THR A 262 -3.86 4.35 20.87
C THR A 262 -4.26 3.04 20.21
N ALA A 263 -5.53 2.90 19.82
CA ALA A 263 -6.08 1.66 19.28
C ALA A 263 -7.10 1.93 18.16
N ASP A 264 -7.40 0.93 17.37
CA ASP A 264 -8.53 0.99 16.44
C ASP A 264 -9.86 1.02 17.18
N GLY A 265 -10.89 1.55 16.51
CA GLY A 265 -12.25 1.54 17.04
C GLY A 265 -12.98 0.20 16.95
N GLY A 266 -12.36 -0.82 16.34
CA GLY A 266 -12.94 -2.15 16.11
C GLY A 266 -12.06 -3.31 16.64
N GLY A 267 -12.47 -4.54 16.38
CA GLY A 267 -11.72 -5.73 16.80
C GLY A 267 -11.76 -6.00 18.31
N SER A 268 -10.72 -6.68 18.80
CA SER A 268 -10.59 -7.09 20.22
C SER A 268 -10.43 -5.90 21.16
N ASN A 269 -9.87 -4.81 20.69
CA ASN A 269 -9.64 -3.56 21.41
C ASN A 269 -10.66 -2.46 21.06
N GLY A 270 -11.81 -2.82 20.47
CA GLY A 270 -12.81 -1.85 20.01
C GLY A 270 -13.47 -1.05 21.12
N SER A 271 -13.81 0.22 20.83
CA SER A 271 -14.41 1.16 21.78
C SER A 271 -15.76 0.70 22.37
N ARG A 272 -16.49 -0.15 21.64
CA ARG A 272 -17.78 -0.72 22.07
C ARG A 272 -17.66 -2.03 22.84
N VAL A 273 -16.45 -2.63 22.90
CA VAL A 273 -16.23 -3.93 23.53
C VAL A 273 -16.23 -3.78 25.05
N ARG A 274 -17.26 -4.30 25.73
CA ARG A 274 -17.37 -4.26 27.19
C ARG A 274 -16.23 -5.02 27.86
N LEU A 275 -15.88 -6.17 27.34
CA LEU A 275 -14.78 -7.02 27.84
C LEU A 275 -13.43 -6.26 27.84
N TRP A 276 -13.16 -5.48 26.80
CA TRP A 276 -11.97 -4.64 26.73
C TRP A 276 -11.86 -3.69 27.94
N LYS A 277 -12.96 -3.00 28.27
CA LYS A 277 -12.99 -2.06 29.38
C LYS A 277 -12.85 -2.76 30.73
N ARG A 278 -13.51 -3.93 30.90
CA ARG A 278 -13.39 -4.73 32.12
C ARG A 278 -11.97 -5.23 32.34
N GLU A 279 -11.34 -5.80 31.31
CA GLU A 279 -9.96 -6.28 31.40
C GLU A 279 -8.98 -5.13 31.67
N LEU A 280 -9.16 -3.97 31.05
CA LEU A 280 -8.36 -2.77 31.35
C LEU A 280 -8.56 -2.26 32.75
N GLN A 281 -9.76 -2.35 33.34
CA GLN A 281 -9.96 -2.03 34.74
C GLN A 281 -9.12 -2.93 35.67
N GLY A 282 -9.10 -4.22 35.38
CA GLY A 282 -8.23 -5.15 36.09
C GLY A 282 -6.77 -4.78 35.98
N LEU A 283 -6.32 -4.45 34.77
CA LEU A 283 -4.94 -4.03 34.51
C LEU A 283 -4.59 -2.71 35.21
N ALA A 284 -5.46 -1.69 35.12
CA ALA A 284 -5.25 -0.41 35.80
C ALA A 284 -5.07 -0.59 37.31
N THR A 285 -5.94 -1.40 37.92
CA THR A 285 -5.90 -1.69 39.37
C THR A 285 -4.65 -2.48 39.78
N GLU A 286 -4.23 -3.45 38.95
CA GLU A 286 -3.04 -4.25 39.17
C GLU A 286 -1.75 -3.39 39.12
N LEU A 287 -1.66 -2.54 38.09
CA LEU A 287 -0.46 -1.75 37.83
C LEU A 287 -0.42 -0.43 38.65
N GLY A 288 -1.54 0.01 39.20
CA GLY A 288 -1.65 1.30 39.86
C GLY A 288 -1.51 2.49 38.88
N LEU A 289 -1.87 2.30 37.61
CA LEU A 289 -1.73 3.29 36.55
C LEU A 289 -3.08 3.76 36.03
N ASP A 290 -3.18 5.04 35.73
CA ASP A 290 -4.27 5.56 34.90
C ASP A 290 -4.06 5.09 33.46
N ILE A 291 -5.00 4.34 32.91
CA ILE A 291 -4.94 3.88 31.51
C ILE A 291 -5.80 4.81 30.68
N MET A 292 -5.15 5.64 29.85
CA MET A 292 -5.78 6.55 28.91
C MET A 292 -5.91 5.88 27.56
N ILE A 293 -7.13 5.83 27.01
CA ILE A 293 -7.40 5.19 25.74
C ILE A 293 -7.88 6.22 24.72
N HIS A 294 -7.27 6.22 23.56
CA HIS A 294 -7.71 6.96 22.39
C HIS A 294 -7.95 6.00 21.23
N HIS A 295 -9.22 5.87 20.83
CA HIS A 295 -9.56 5.11 19.65
C HIS A 295 -9.53 6.00 18.40
N LEU A 296 -8.95 5.47 17.35
CA LEU A 296 -8.99 6.09 16.03
C LEU A 296 -10.43 6.10 15.49
N PRO A 297 -10.83 7.12 14.73
CA PRO A 297 -12.14 7.19 14.10
C PRO A 297 -12.43 5.95 13.24
N PRO A 298 -13.69 5.54 13.12
CA PRO A 298 -14.07 4.41 12.26
C PRO A 298 -13.57 4.58 10.82
N GLY A 299 -13.07 3.48 10.21
CA GLY A 299 -12.55 3.50 8.84
C GLY A 299 -11.14 4.09 8.70
N THR A 300 -10.45 4.37 9.79
CA THR A 300 -9.13 5.00 9.76
C THR A 300 -8.00 4.11 10.30
N SER A 301 -8.23 2.81 10.42
CA SER A 301 -7.27 1.83 10.94
C SER A 301 -5.89 1.91 10.26
N LYS A 302 -5.85 2.22 8.98
CA LYS A 302 -4.58 2.42 8.26
C LYS A 302 -3.70 3.54 8.82
N TRP A 303 -4.25 4.43 9.66
CA TRP A 303 -3.49 5.51 10.31
C TRP A 303 -2.96 5.11 11.69
N ASN A 304 -3.30 3.91 12.19
CA ASN A 304 -2.73 3.39 13.42
C ASN A 304 -1.22 3.26 13.28
N LYS A 305 -0.49 3.84 14.22
CA LYS A 305 0.99 3.91 14.14
C LYS A 305 1.64 2.54 14.05
N ILE A 306 1.09 1.55 14.74
CA ILE A 306 1.61 0.18 14.75
C ILE A 306 1.60 -0.44 13.36
N GLU A 307 0.61 -0.14 12.50
CA GLU A 307 0.54 -0.66 11.14
C GLU A 307 1.77 -0.28 10.30
N HIS A 308 2.19 0.98 10.41
CA HIS A 308 3.31 1.51 9.62
C HIS A 308 4.67 1.34 10.28
N ARG A 309 4.71 1.25 11.63
CA ARG A 309 5.95 1.25 12.39
C ARG A 309 6.40 -0.13 12.85
N LEU A 310 5.49 -1.11 12.83
CA LEU A 310 5.76 -2.49 13.24
C LEU A 310 5.26 -3.51 12.22
N PHE A 311 3.96 -3.55 11.93
CA PHE A 311 3.36 -4.62 11.13
C PHE A 311 3.81 -4.63 9.66
N SER A 312 4.06 -3.46 9.07
CA SER A 312 4.63 -3.37 7.73
C SER A 312 6.02 -4.01 7.65
N PHE A 313 6.87 -3.76 8.65
CA PHE A 313 8.23 -4.33 8.71
C PHE A 313 8.21 -5.82 8.99
N ILE A 314 7.32 -6.31 9.87
CA ILE A 314 7.09 -7.74 10.04
C ILE A 314 6.68 -8.38 8.70
N SER A 315 5.75 -7.75 7.97
CA SER A 315 5.29 -8.25 6.66
C SER A 315 6.41 -8.24 5.61
N MET A 316 7.33 -7.29 5.67
CA MET A 316 8.52 -7.28 4.81
C MET A 316 9.52 -8.36 5.20
N ASN A 317 9.72 -8.60 6.49
CA ASN A 317 10.71 -9.57 6.98
C ASN A 317 10.36 -11.02 6.66
N TRP A 318 9.08 -11.37 6.64
CA TRP A 318 8.64 -12.72 6.31
C TRP A 318 8.15 -12.92 4.86
N ARG A 319 8.46 -11.97 3.97
CA ARG A 319 8.12 -12.07 2.54
C ARG A 319 8.67 -13.35 1.94
N ALA A 320 7.84 -14.03 1.15
CA ALA A 320 8.14 -15.29 0.46
C ALA A 320 8.49 -16.47 1.37
N LYS A 321 8.53 -16.31 2.71
CA LYS A 321 8.75 -17.42 3.64
C LYS A 321 7.43 -18.09 4.00
N PRO A 322 7.27 -19.40 3.78
CA PRO A 322 6.15 -20.15 4.32
C PRO A 322 6.18 -20.15 5.86
N LEU A 323 5.05 -19.87 6.48
CA LEU A 323 4.91 -19.80 7.94
C LEU A 323 4.60 -21.19 8.50
N VAL A 324 5.53 -22.12 8.34
CA VAL A 324 5.34 -23.55 8.56
C VAL A 324 5.05 -23.95 10.01
N SER A 325 5.39 -23.11 10.97
CA SER A 325 5.13 -23.37 12.39
C SER A 325 5.06 -22.07 13.19
N TYR A 326 4.48 -22.13 14.39
CA TYR A 326 4.47 -20.99 15.33
C TYR A 326 5.89 -20.56 15.71
N ARG A 327 6.83 -21.48 15.80
CA ARG A 327 8.24 -21.16 16.09
C ARG A 327 8.83 -20.29 15.00
N VAL A 328 8.64 -20.66 13.73
CA VAL A 328 9.09 -19.86 12.57
C VAL A 328 8.47 -18.46 12.59
N ILE A 329 7.17 -18.35 12.91
CA ILE A 329 6.48 -17.07 13.01
C ILE A 329 7.10 -16.19 14.11
N VAL A 330 7.31 -16.74 15.29
CA VAL A 330 7.92 -16.01 16.43
C VAL A 330 9.35 -15.57 16.08
N ASP A 331 10.15 -16.45 15.51
CA ASP A 331 11.54 -16.17 15.14
C ASP A 331 11.61 -15.07 14.06
N LEU A 332 10.76 -15.13 13.03
CA LEU A 332 10.68 -14.10 11.98
C LEU A 332 10.20 -12.75 12.53
N ILE A 333 9.21 -12.74 13.42
CA ILE A 333 8.76 -11.50 14.05
C ILE A 333 9.88 -10.91 14.92
N SER A 334 10.54 -11.72 15.72
CA SER A 334 11.64 -11.29 16.62
C SER A 334 12.85 -10.77 15.86
N ALA A 335 13.12 -11.31 14.65
CA ALA A 335 14.21 -10.88 13.79
C ALA A 335 13.89 -9.58 13.01
N THR A 336 12.70 -9.02 13.17
CA THR A 336 12.32 -7.79 12.47
C THR A 336 13.07 -6.59 13.01
N THR A 337 13.78 -5.89 12.13
CA THR A 337 14.53 -4.67 12.45
C THR A 337 14.42 -3.65 11.32
N THR A 338 14.91 -2.44 11.54
CA THR A 338 14.98 -1.38 10.53
C THR A 338 16.28 -0.58 10.71
N ASP A 339 16.69 0.13 9.68
CA ASP A 339 17.84 1.04 9.71
C ASP A 339 17.68 2.14 10.78
N THR A 340 16.45 2.42 11.19
CA THR A 340 16.14 3.43 12.23
C THR A 340 16.10 2.84 13.64
N GLY A 341 16.51 1.58 13.83
CA GLY A 341 16.71 0.95 15.14
C GLY A 341 15.46 0.33 15.76
N LEU A 342 14.46 -0.10 14.95
CA LEU A 342 13.35 -0.91 15.47
C LEU A 342 13.90 -2.22 16.06
N THR A 343 13.49 -2.53 17.28
CA THR A 343 13.71 -3.84 17.93
C THR A 343 12.36 -4.45 18.26
N VAL A 344 12.24 -5.77 18.08
CA VAL A 344 10.98 -6.48 18.33
C VAL A 344 11.24 -7.68 19.23
N ARG A 345 10.47 -7.78 20.31
CA ARG A 345 10.36 -9.03 21.09
C ARG A 345 9.07 -9.73 20.71
N CYS A 346 9.13 -11.03 20.55
CA CYS A 346 7.97 -11.83 20.21
C CYS A 346 7.94 -13.10 21.05
N GLU A 347 6.77 -13.51 21.48
CA GLU A 347 6.54 -14.74 22.21
C GLU A 347 5.31 -15.49 21.68
N LEU A 348 5.31 -16.81 21.89
CA LEU A 348 4.12 -17.63 21.67
C LEU A 348 3.25 -17.61 22.92
N ASP A 349 2.00 -17.24 22.78
CA ASP A 349 0.99 -17.37 23.82
C ASP A 349 0.09 -18.58 23.52
N ALA A 350 0.28 -19.65 24.25
CA ALA A 350 -0.45 -20.89 24.09
C ALA A 350 -1.73 -20.96 24.96
N ASN A 351 -2.02 -19.92 25.75
CA ASN A 351 -3.21 -19.89 26.59
C ASN A 351 -4.50 -19.86 25.76
N PRO A 352 -5.57 -20.51 26.22
CA PRO A 352 -6.87 -20.43 25.57
C PRO A 352 -7.56 -19.09 25.88
N TYR A 353 -8.17 -18.51 24.88
CA TYR A 353 -8.91 -17.25 24.97
C TYR A 353 -10.31 -17.40 24.35
N PRO A 354 -11.31 -17.90 25.15
CA PRO A 354 -12.64 -18.20 24.62
C PRO A 354 -13.35 -16.95 24.11
N LYS A 355 -14.21 -17.15 23.13
CA LYS A 355 -15.15 -16.14 22.65
C LYS A 355 -16.40 -16.09 23.54
N GLY A 356 -17.17 -15.00 23.37
CA GLY A 356 -18.51 -14.91 23.96
C GLY A 356 -18.53 -14.63 25.46
N ILE A 357 -17.41 -14.18 26.05
CA ILE A 357 -17.42 -13.74 27.44
C ILE A 357 -18.33 -12.53 27.56
N ALA A 358 -19.46 -12.73 28.24
CA ALA A 358 -20.42 -11.66 28.51
C ALA A 358 -19.95 -10.82 29.69
N VAL A 359 -20.21 -9.52 29.61
CA VAL A 359 -19.97 -8.58 30.70
C VAL A 359 -21.30 -7.92 31.03
N SER A 360 -21.76 -8.08 32.24
CA SER A 360 -23.04 -7.58 32.76
C SER A 360 -23.02 -6.05 32.90
N ASP A 361 -24.20 -5.46 33.05
CA ASP A 361 -24.32 -4.02 33.33
C ASP A 361 -23.76 -3.66 34.71
N GLN A 362 -23.85 -4.56 35.67
CA GLN A 362 -23.26 -4.39 37.00
C GLN A 362 -21.73 -4.34 36.92
N GLU A 363 -21.09 -5.25 36.19
CA GLU A 363 -19.63 -5.19 35.96
C GLU A 363 -19.22 -3.91 35.24
N MET A 364 -20.00 -3.47 34.25
CA MET A 364 -19.75 -2.20 33.55
C MET A 364 -19.88 -0.99 34.46
N ALA A 365 -20.85 -0.97 35.36
CA ALA A 365 -21.04 0.12 36.32
C ALA A 365 -19.91 0.20 37.37
N ALA A 366 -19.25 -0.93 37.64
CA ALA A 366 -18.11 -1.00 38.55
C ALA A 366 -16.77 -0.50 37.95
N ILE A 367 -16.74 -0.20 36.67
CA ILE A 367 -15.52 0.32 36.00
C ILE A 367 -15.34 1.79 36.36
N ASN A 368 -14.17 2.13 36.92
CA ASN A 368 -13.78 3.51 37.21
C ASN A 368 -13.32 4.22 35.93
N ILE A 369 -14.28 4.63 35.11
CA ILE A 369 -14.07 5.22 33.78
C ILE A 369 -14.48 6.70 33.77
N THR A 370 -13.54 7.55 33.40
CA THR A 370 -13.78 8.98 33.10
C THR A 370 -13.73 9.18 31.60
N ARG A 371 -14.80 9.70 31.02
CA ARG A 371 -14.89 9.98 29.59
C ARG A 371 -14.42 11.42 29.32
N ALA A 372 -13.69 11.61 28.22
CA ALA A 372 -13.34 12.95 27.77
C ALA A 372 -14.58 13.71 27.23
N ASP A 373 -14.56 15.04 27.30
CA ASP A 373 -15.62 15.90 26.73
C ASP A 373 -15.68 15.73 25.20
N PHE A 374 -14.53 15.61 24.55
CA PHE A 374 -14.43 15.39 23.12
C PHE A 374 -14.46 13.90 22.79
N HIS A 375 -15.54 13.44 22.17
CA HIS A 375 -15.74 12.04 21.77
C HIS A 375 -15.44 11.03 22.90
N GLY A 376 -16.12 11.18 24.02
CA GLY A 376 -15.94 10.32 25.20
C GLY A 376 -16.28 8.84 24.98
N GLU A 377 -16.93 8.49 23.89
CA GLU A 377 -17.13 7.12 23.43
C GLU A 377 -15.84 6.49 22.86
N TRP A 378 -14.88 7.32 22.39
CA TRP A 378 -13.59 6.92 21.84
C TRP A 378 -12.42 7.31 22.76
N ASN A 379 -12.59 8.35 23.58
CA ASN A 379 -11.54 8.91 24.43
C ASN A 379 -11.95 8.80 25.89
N TYR A 380 -11.25 8.01 26.66
CA TYR A 380 -11.56 7.79 28.07
C TYR A 380 -10.34 7.35 28.86
N THR A 381 -10.40 7.53 30.18
CA THR A 381 -9.39 7.05 31.13
C THR A 381 -10.03 6.05 32.07
N ILE A 382 -9.38 4.92 32.28
CA ILE A 382 -9.73 3.94 33.30
C ILE A 382 -8.71 4.07 34.43
N GLN A 383 -9.20 4.41 35.61
CA GLN A 383 -8.40 4.63 36.81
C GLN A 383 -8.38 3.37 37.68
N PRO A 384 -7.33 3.17 38.48
CA PRO A 384 -7.31 2.09 39.49
C PRO A 384 -8.55 2.17 40.38
N SER A 385 -9.15 1.01 40.64
CA SER A 385 -10.18 0.93 41.67
C SER A 385 -9.50 0.89 43.03
N ASN A 386 -9.94 1.71 43.98
CA ASN A 386 -9.54 1.58 45.36
C ASN A 386 -9.92 0.15 45.80
N ARG A 387 -8.96 -0.68 46.14
CA ARG A 387 -9.23 -1.91 46.86
C ARG A 387 -9.72 -1.48 48.27
N SER A 388 -11.05 -1.21 48.37
CA SER A 388 -11.68 -1.23 49.68
C SER A 388 -11.45 -2.64 50.25
N ASN A 389 -10.77 -2.72 51.40
CA ASN A 389 -10.60 -3.91 52.22
C ASN A 389 -11.97 -4.63 52.34
N THR A 390 -12.27 -5.57 51.47
CA THR A 390 -13.13 -6.66 51.82
C THR A 390 -12.23 -7.62 52.59
N ALA A 391 -12.05 -7.32 53.89
CA ALA A 391 -11.67 -8.33 54.86
C ALA A 391 -12.69 -9.46 54.68
N VAL A 392 -12.24 -10.58 54.18
CA VAL A 392 -12.92 -11.85 54.39
C VAL A 392 -12.68 -12.16 55.86
N ASP A 393 -13.70 -11.88 56.68
CA ASP A 393 -13.76 -12.41 58.01
C ASP A 393 -13.79 -13.96 57.94
N PRO A 394 -13.14 -14.65 58.88
CA PRO A 394 -12.80 -16.06 58.87
C PRO A 394 -14.00 -17.02 58.89
#